data_02b2b27362e6712bfcc61baf66cb0a3b
#
_entry.id   02b2b27362e6712bfcc61baf66cb0a3b
#
_cell.length_a   1.000
_cell.length_b   1.000
_cell.length_c   1.000
_cell.angle_alpha   90.00
_cell.angle_beta   90.00
_cell.angle_gamma   90.00
#
_symmetry.space_group_name_H-M   'P 1'
#
loop_
_entity.id
_entity.type
_entity.pdbx_description
1 polymer ?
#
loop_
_entity_poly.entity_id
_entity_poly.type
_entity_poly.pdbx_seq_one_letter_code
_entity_poly.pdbx_strand_id
1 'polypeptide(L)'
;GQAWECEPCVSLPAYHRAKTGSLFVACTEMGAMAAGADPAAWRGLGLSLGEAYQVADDIRDVVADAATLGKPPGQDVALLRPSSATELGLRGAVEHFDALVASAIASIPVCAGAPSLRALVQAEAERLVPRDTVRSAALAAAA
;
A
#
# COMPACT_ATOMS: atom_id res chain seq x y z
N GLY A 1 9.93 -9.87 8.52
CA GLY A 1 8.62 -9.28 8.23
C GLY A 1 7.49 -10.18 8.71
N GLN A 2 7.23 -11.29 8.04
CA GLN A 2 6.09 -12.17 8.39
C GLN A 2 6.13 -12.73 9.82
N ALA A 3 7.32 -13.04 10.36
CA ALA A 3 7.46 -13.49 11.74
C ALA A 3 6.95 -12.46 12.78
N TRP A 4 6.87 -11.18 12.42
CA TRP A 4 6.34 -10.14 13.29
C TRP A 4 4.83 -10.22 13.51
N GLU A 5 4.11 -10.98 12.71
CA GLU A 5 2.67 -11.25 12.94
C GLU A 5 2.42 -11.97 14.28
N CYS A 6 3.45 -12.64 14.82
CA CYS A 6 3.39 -13.35 16.10
C CYS A 6 3.87 -12.50 17.29
N GLU A 7 4.34 -11.28 17.06
CA GLU A 7 4.84 -10.41 18.13
C GLU A 7 3.70 -9.61 18.79
N PRO A 8 3.67 -9.49 20.12
CA PRO A 8 2.54 -8.88 20.82
C PRO A 8 2.41 -7.36 20.65
N CYS A 9 3.47 -6.69 20.24
CA CYS A 9 3.50 -5.23 20.07
C CYS A 9 4.36 -4.84 18.89
N VAL A 10 3.76 -4.70 17.70
CA VAL A 10 4.44 -4.26 16.50
C VAL A 10 3.82 -2.97 15.99
N SER A 11 4.66 -1.97 15.72
CA SER A 11 4.21 -0.78 14.99
C SER A 11 3.81 -1.17 13.58
N LEU A 12 2.57 -0.87 13.18
CA LEU A 12 2.04 -1.19 11.85
C LEU A 12 2.94 -0.68 10.71
N PRO A 13 3.46 0.57 10.72
CA PRO A 13 4.39 1.02 9.69
C PRO A 13 5.71 0.23 9.67
N ALA A 14 6.22 -0.18 10.82
CA ALA A 14 7.44 -0.99 10.89
C ALA A 14 7.21 -2.41 10.34
N TYR A 15 6.06 -3.00 10.65
CA TYR A 15 5.64 -4.29 10.12
C TYR A 15 5.50 -4.26 8.58
N HIS A 16 4.79 -3.27 8.03
CA HIS A 16 4.63 -3.10 6.59
C HIS A 16 5.97 -2.91 5.88
N ARG A 17 6.87 -2.09 6.43
CA ARG A 17 8.24 -1.92 5.88
C ARG A 17 9.03 -3.22 5.87
N ALA A 18 8.96 -4.00 6.94
CA ALA A 18 9.71 -5.24 7.04
C ALA A 18 9.10 -6.38 6.20
N LYS A 19 7.77 -6.41 6.03
CA LYS A 19 7.06 -7.45 5.27
C LYS A 19 7.21 -7.26 3.77
N THR A 20 6.98 -6.06 3.27
CA THR A 20 6.87 -5.76 1.84
C THR A 20 7.74 -4.58 1.41
N GLY A 21 7.87 -3.53 2.24
CA GLY A 21 8.57 -2.31 1.89
C GLY A 21 10.02 -2.51 1.45
N SER A 22 10.74 -3.43 2.09
CA SER A 22 12.13 -3.76 1.73
C SER A 22 12.27 -4.29 0.30
N LEU A 23 11.28 -5.03 -0.20
CA LEU A 23 11.27 -5.54 -1.56
C LEU A 23 11.07 -4.41 -2.57
N PHE A 24 10.13 -3.50 -2.31
CA PHE A 24 9.90 -2.33 -3.16
C PHE A 24 11.13 -1.41 -3.20
N VAL A 25 11.78 -1.20 -2.05
CA VAL A 25 13.04 -0.43 -2.00
C VAL A 25 14.11 -1.10 -2.85
N ALA A 26 14.31 -2.41 -2.71
CA ALA A 26 15.28 -3.14 -3.51
C ALA A 26 15.00 -3.00 -5.02
N CYS A 27 13.73 -3.12 -5.43
CA CYS A 27 13.35 -2.98 -6.84
C CYS A 27 13.63 -1.58 -7.39
N THR A 28 13.31 -0.51 -6.64
CA THR A 28 13.56 0.86 -7.09
C THR A 28 15.04 1.20 -7.13
N GLU A 29 15.81 0.78 -6.11
CA GLU A 29 17.27 0.97 -6.05
C GLU A 29 17.97 0.19 -7.17
N MET A 30 17.60 -1.07 -7.42
CA MET A 30 18.17 -1.88 -8.50
C MET A 30 17.85 -1.30 -9.89
N GLY A 31 16.63 -0.80 -10.10
CA GLY A 31 16.25 -0.12 -11.33
C GLY A 31 17.08 1.13 -11.58
N ALA A 32 17.31 1.93 -10.54
CA ALA A 32 18.16 3.10 -10.60
C ALA A 32 19.61 2.73 -10.94
N MET A 33 20.16 1.72 -10.27
CA MET A 33 21.53 1.23 -10.55
C MET A 33 21.68 0.74 -12.00
N ALA A 34 20.69 0.01 -12.51
CA ALA A 34 20.69 -0.48 -13.89
C ALA A 34 20.65 0.67 -14.91
N ALA A 35 20.05 1.80 -14.54
CA ALA A 35 20.01 3.02 -15.35
C ALA A 35 21.22 3.95 -15.13
N GLY A 36 22.18 3.58 -14.30
CA GLY A 36 23.34 4.42 -13.97
C GLY A 36 23.00 5.63 -13.09
N ALA A 37 21.86 5.60 -12.39
CA ALA A 37 21.42 6.64 -11.47
C ALA A 37 21.80 6.32 -10.02
N ASP A 38 21.82 7.34 -9.14
CA ASP A 38 22.03 7.13 -7.71
C ASP A 38 20.84 6.36 -7.08
N PRO A 39 21.04 5.15 -6.57
CA PRO A 39 19.97 4.34 -5.98
C PRO A 39 19.36 5.00 -4.74
N ALA A 40 20.13 5.76 -3.95
CA ALA A 40 19.64 6.40 -2.74
C ALA A 40 18.52 7.41 -3.03
N ALA A 41 18.58 8.10 -4.18
CA ALA A 41 17.54 9.03 -4.61
C ALA A 41 16.17 8.36 -4.88
N TRP A 42 16.14 7.04 -5.12
CA TRP A 42 14.93 6.28 -5.45
C TRP A 42 14.35 5.50 -4.26
N ARG A 43 15.04 5.53 -3.13
CA ARG A 43 14.64 4.82 -1.91
C ARG A 43 13.28 5.28 -1.38
N GLY A 44 13.02 6.60 -1.43
CA GLY A 44 11.75 7.19 -1.00
C GLY A 44 10.54 6.65 -1.77
N LEU A 45 10.68 6.50 -3.08
CA LEU A 45 9.67 5.89 -3.94
C LEU A 45 9.35 4.46 -3.48
N GLY A 46 10.36 3.63 -3.28
CA GLY A 46 10.20 2.25 -2.84
C GLY A 46 9.53 2.13 -1.47
N LEU A 47 9.89 2.99 -0.51
CA LEU A 47 9.30 3.00 0.82
C LEU A 47 7.79 3.33 0.77
N SER A 48 7.43 4.43 0.09
CA SER A 48 6.03 4.86 0.00
C SER A 48 5.17 3.87 -0.80
N LEU A 49 5.68 3.32 -1.90
CA LEU A 49 4.95 2.31 -2.68
C LEU A 49 4.75 1.01 -1.91
N GLY A 50 5.77 0.55 -1.17
CA GLY A 50 5.68 -0.68 -0.39
C GLY A 50 4.65 -0.57 0.74
N GLU A 51 4.58 0.58 1.41
CA GLU A 51 3.58 0.86 2.44
C GLU A 51 2.19 1.01 1.82
N ALA A 52 2.05 1.77 0.72
CA ALA A 52 0.79 1.92 0.00
C ALA A 52 0.23 0.57 -0.48
N TYR A 53 1.08 -0.34 -0.93
CA TYR A 53 0.65 -1.68 -1.34
C TYR A 53 0.03 -2.47 -0.18
N GLN A 54 0.61 -2.40 1.04
CA GLN A 54 0.05 -3.06 2.21
C GLN A 54 -1.27 -2.44 2.64
N VAL A 55 -1.36 -1.10 2.66
CA VAL A 55 -2.61 -0.41 2.96
C VAL A 55 -3.70 -0.75 1.95
N ALA A 56 -3.36 -0.86 0.66
CA ALA A 56 -4.30 -1.30 -0.36
C ALA A 56 -4.79 -2.74 -0.15
N ASP A 57 -3.92 -3.63 0.32
CA ASP A 57 -4.27 -5.01 0.66
C ASP A 57 -5.24 -5.06 1.84
N ASP A 58 -4.96 -4.29 2.90
CA ASP A 58 -5.83 -4.12 4.07
C ASP A 58 -7.22 -3.56 3.67
N ILE A 59 -7.27 -2.55 2.78
CA ILE A 59 -8.52 -1.99 2.26
C ILE A 59 -9.30 -3.05 1.49
N ARG A 60 -8.63 -3.79 0.61
CA ARG A 60 -9.28 -4.83 -0.20
C ARG A 60 -9.83 -5.97 0.64
N ASP A 61 -9.15 -6.34 1.72
CA ASP A 61 -9.63 -7.38 2.63
C ASP A 61 -10.97 -7.00 3.29
N VAL A 62 -11.13 -5.72 3.63
CA VAL A 62 -12.38 -5.19 4.20
C VAL A 62 -13.48 -5.02 3.16
N VAL A 63 -13.13 -4.52 1.97
CA VAL A 63 -14.09 -4.19 0.89
C VAL A 63 -14.56 -5.43 0.14
N ALA A 64 -13.73 -6.44 0.06
CA ALA A 64 -14.04 -7.69 -0.58
C ALA A 64 -14.99 -8.49 0.29
N ASP A 65 -16.27 -8.26 0.11
CA ASP A 65 -17.31 -9.15 0.64
C ASP A 65 -17.08 -10.58 0.13
N ALA A 66 -17.45 -11.55 0.96
CA ALA A 66 -17.29 -12.99 0.76
C ALA A 66 -17.69 -13.51 -0.64
N ALA A 67 -18.54 -12.77 -1.36
CA ALA A 67 -19.02 -13.13 -2.69
C ALA A 67 -17.98 -12.90 -3.82
N THR A 68 -16.94 -12.10 -3.61
CA THR A 68 -16.09 -11.60 -4.72
C THR A 68 -14.70 -12.24 -4.77
N LEU A 69 -14.15 -12.78 -3.67
CA LEU A 69 -12.75 -13.20 -3.62
C LEU A 69 -12.46 -14.68 -3.34
N GLY A 70 -13.47 -15.50 -3.07
CA GLY A 70 -13.24 -16.92 -2.70
C GLY A 70 -12.38 -17.09 -1.42
N LYS A 71 -12.06 -16.00 -0.73
CA LYS A 71 -11.46 -15.96 0.60
C LYS A 71 -12.48 -15.42 1.60
N PRO A 72 -12.54 -15.95 2.84
CA PRO A 72 -13.35 -15.33 3.87
C PRO A 72 -12.93 -13.88 4.08
N PRO A 73 -13.85 -12.88 4.01
CA PRO A 73 -13.52 -11.49 4.29
C PRO A 73 -13.13 -11.33 5.77
N GLY A 74 -12.34 -10.29 6.06
CA GLY A 74 -11.94 -9.98 7.43
C GLY A 74 -10.93 -10.97 8.01
N GLN A 75 -10.10 -11.61 7.20
CA GLN A 75 -9.07 -12.53 7.68
C GLN A 75 -8.09 -11.86 8.66
N ASP A 76 -7.75 -10.60 8.45
CA ASP A 76 -6.85 -9.87 9.34
C ASP A 76 -7.52 -9.62 10.71
N VAL A 77 -8.83 -9.34 10.72
CA VAL A 77 -9.61 -9.22 11.97
C VAL A 77 -9.71 -10.57 12.67
N ALA A 78 -10.01 -11.64 11.95
CA ALA A 78 -10.14 -12.99 12.51
C ALA A 78 -8.81 -13.54 13.06
N LEU A 79 -7.69 -13.13 12.46
CA LEU A 79 -6.33 -13.54 12.88
C LEU A 79 -5.65 -12.53 13.81
N LEU A 80 -6.35 -11.46 14.22
CA LEU A 80 -5.81 -10.38 15.07
C LEU A 80 -4.54 -9.75 14.48
N ARG A 81 -4.44 -9.66 13.14
CA ARG A 81 -3.31 -9.04 12.47
C ARG A 81 -3.41 -7.53 12.51
N PRO A 82 -2.29 -6.81 12.68
CA PRO A 82 -2.27 -5.35 12.52
C PRO A 82 -2.71 -4.97 11.10
N SER A 83 -3.69 -4.08 10.97
CA SER A 83 -4.24 -3.64 9.68
C SER A 83 -4.61 -2.17 9.75
N SER A 84 -4.29 -1.42 8.68
CA SER A 84 -4.64 0.00 8.56
C SER A 84 -6.16 0.20 8.63
N ALA A 85 -6.93 -0.71 8.07
CA ALA A 85 -8.39 -0.65 8.11
C ALA A 85 -8.95 -0.90 9.52
N THR A 86 -8.28 -1.73 10.34
CA THR A 86 -8.65 -1.95 11.74
C THR A 86 -8.30 -0.75 12.62
N GLU A 87 -7.14 -0.13 12.40
CA GLU A 87 -6.67 1.00 13.21
C GLU A 87 -7.35 2.33 12.85
N LEU A 88 -7.55 2.60 11.56
CA LEU A 88 -8.00 3.89 11.03
C LEU A 88 -9.46 3.87 10.54
N GLY A 89 -10.07 2.71 10.45
CA GLY A 89 -11.30 2.49 9.71
C GLY A 89 -11.10 2.60 8.19
N LEU A 90 -12.10 2.17 7.41
CA LEU A 90 -12.00 2.15 5.93
C LEU A 90 -11.67 3.54 5.35
N ARG A 91 -12.35 4.57 5.83
CA ARG A 91 -12.13 5.95 5.35
C ARG A 91 -10.71 6.42 5.64
N GLY A 92 -10.24 6.27 6.88
CA GLY A 92 -8.90 6.65 7.28
C GLY A 92 -7.82 5.87 6.54
N ALA A 93 -8.04 4.58 6.29
CA ALA A 93 -7.12 3.76 5.49
C ALA A 93 -7.03 4.27 4.04
N VAL A 94 -8.14 4.68 3.42
CA VAL A 94 -8.14 5.27 2.08
C VAL A 94 -7.42 6.61 2.05
N GLU A 95 -7.66 7.49 3.01
CA GLU A 95 -6.96 8.78 3.13
C GLU A 95 -5.44 8.57 3.34
N HIS A 96 -5.06 7.58 4.14
CA HIS A 96 -3.66 7.21 4.33
C HIS A 96 -3.03 6.65 3.05
N PHE A 97 -3.72 5.77 2.34
CA PHE A 97 -3.29 5.27 1.03
C PHE A 97 -3.02 6.41 0.04
N ASP A 98 -3.93 7.37 -0.06
CA ASP A 98 -3.79 8.53 -0.95
C ASP A 98 -2.57 9.39 -0.60
N ALA A 99 -2.31 9.60 0.68
CA ALA A 99 -1.14 10.33 1.16
C ALA A 99 0.16 9.60 0.80
N LEU A 100 0.19 8.27 0.90
CA LEU A 100 1.34 7.44 0.52
C LEU A 100 1.60 7.49 -1.00
N VAL A 101 0.54 7.42 -1.82
CA VAL A 101 0.65 7.55 -3.29
C VAL A 101 1.18 8.94 -3.66
N ALA A 102 0.66 10.00 -3.04
CA ALA A 102 1.15 11.36 -3.26
C ALA A 102 2.63 11.50 -2.86
N SER A 103 3.04 10.93 -1.74
CA SER A 103 4.43 10.88 -1.29
C SER A 103 5.33 10.11 -2.27
N ALA A 104 4.87 8.97 -2.76
CA ALA A 104 5.58 8.20 -3.78
C ALA A 104 5.83 9.04 -5.04
N ILE A 105 4.78 9.68 -5.57
CA ILE A 105 4.86 10.54 -6.76
C ILE A 105 5.80 11.72 -6.55
N ALA A 106 5.74 12.36 -5.39
CA ALA A 106 6.60 13.50 -5.04
C ALA A 106 8.08 13.10 -4.90
N SER A 107 8.36 11.87 -4.48
CA SER A 107 9.72 11.35 -4.29
C SER A 107 10.42 10.92 -5.58
N ILE A 108 9.72 10.88 -6.72
CA ILE A 108 10.32 10.53 -8.02
C ILE A 108 11.34 11.61 -8.43
N PRO A 109 12.62 11.27 -8.58
CA PRO A 109 13.65 12.21 -8.98
C PRO A 109 13.37 12.83 -10.35
N VAL A 110 13.94 14.01 -10.57
CA VAL A 110 13.83 14.69 -11.87
C VAL A 110 14.66 13.93 -12.91
N CYS A 111 13.96 13.33 -13.88
CA CYS A 111 14.56 12.63 -15.01
C CYS A 111 13.59 12.65 -16.20
N ALA A 112 14.06 12.26 -17.38
CA ALA A 112 13.23 12.25 -18.60
C ALA A 112 12.00 11.33 -18.48
N GLY A 113 12.10 10.22 -17.77
CA GLY A 113 11.02 9.28 -17.54
C GLY A 113 10.04 9.65 -16.41
N ALA A 114 10.32 10.70 -15.62
CA ALA A 114 9.53 11.03 -14.44
C ALA A 114 8.03 11.26 -14.73
N PRO A 115 7.61 11.94 -15.82
CA PRO A 115 6.18 12.10 -16.11
C PRO A 115 5.47 10.76 -16.36
N SER A 116 6.08 9.87 -17.13
CA SER A 116 5.53 8.53 -17.41
C SER A 116 5.46 7.67 -16.15
N LEU A 117 6.47 7.73 -15.30
CA LEU A 117 6.49 6.98 -14.04
C LEU A 117 5.42 7.50 -13.07
N ARG A 118 5.23 8.81 -12.97
CA ARG A 118 4.13 9.39 -12.17
C ARG A 118 2.76 8.94 -12.65
N ALA A 119 2.53 8.95 -13.96
CA ALA A 119 1.29 8.47 -14.54
C ALA A 119 1.07 6.97 -14.27
N LEU A 120 2.12 6.15 -14.35
CA LEU A 120 2.05 4.73 -14.02
C LEU A 120 1.70 4.50 -12.56
N VAL A 121 2.36 5.20 -11.62
CA VAL A 121 2.05 5.08 -10.18
C VAL A 121 0.60 5.46 -9.91
N GLN A 122 0.10 6.52 -10.52
CA GLN A 122 -1.29 6.95 -10.36
C GLN A 122 -2.27 5.89 -10.90
N ALA A 123 -2.03 5.35 -12.09
CA ALA A 123 -2.88 4.33 -12.69
C ALA A 123 -2.90 3.04 -11.86
N GLU A 124 -1.75 2.61 -11.34
CA GLU A 124 -1.68 1.44 -10.45
C GLU A 124 -2.39 1.68 -9.12
N ALA A 125 -2.30 2.88 -8.54
CA ALA A 125 -3.05 3.23 -7.33
C ALA A 125 -4.57 3.11 -7.54
N GLU A 126 -5.08 3.62 -8.65
CA GLU A 126 -6.51 3.50 -9.02
C GLU A 126 -6.93 2.05 -9.24
N ARG A 127 -6.05 1.22 -9.81
CA ARG A 127 -6.29 -0.21 -10.00
C ARG A 127 -6.31 -0.97 -8.68
N LEU A 128 -5.43 -0.63 -7.74
CA LEU A 128 -5.32 -1.30 -6.43
C LEU A 128 -6.51 -0.97 -5.52
N VAL A 129 -6.98 0.27 -5.53
CA VAL A 129 -8.09 0.77 -4.70
C VAL A 129 -9.12 1.49 -5.58
N PRO A 130 -9.99 0.74 -6.29
CA PRO A 130 -11.03 1.33 -7.14
C PRO A 130 -12.04 2.12 -6.31
N ARG A 131 -12.21 3.40 -6.62
CA ARG A 131 -13.04 4.34 -5.82
C ARG A 131 -14.51 3.95 -5.75
N ASP A 132 -15.05 3.38 -6.81
CA ASP A 132 -16.46 2.97 -6.84
C ASP A 132 -16.72 1.80 -5.90
N THR A 133 -15.77 0.85 -5.82
CA THR A 133 -15.85 -0.29 -4.90
C THR A 133 -15.80 0.16 -3.44
N VAL A 134 -14.88 1.08 -3.11
CA VAL A 134 -14.77 1.66 -1.76
C VAL A 134 -16.04 2.42 -1.38
N ARG A 135 -16.57 3.23 -2.29
CA ARG A 135 -17.81 3.98 -2.07
C ARG A 135 -18.99 3.06 -1.79
N SER A 136 -19.13 2.00 -2.58
CA SER A 136 -20.20 1.02 -2.42
C SER A 136 -20.11 0.30 -1.07
N ALA A 137 -18.89 -0.09 -0.64
CA ALA A 137 -18.67 -0.72 0.65
C ALA A 137 -18.97 0.24 1.82
N ALA A 138 -18.59 1.50 1.72
CA ALA A 138 -18.86 2.51 2.75
C ALA A 138 -20.37 2.78 2.91
N LEU A 139 -21.14 2.78 1.82
CA LEU A 139 -22.58 2.92 1.85
C LEU A 139 -23.26 1.69 2.48
N ALA A 140 -22.79 0.49 2.16
CA ALA A 140 -23.31 -0.75 2.73
C ALA A 140 -23.06 -0.86 4.24
N ALA A 141 -21.94 -0.33 4.74
CA ALA A 141 -21.61 -0.32 6.16
C ALA A 141 -22.40 0.72 6.98
N ALA A 142 -23.02 1.70 6.32
CA ALA A 142 -23.82 2.76 6.95
C ALA A 142 -25.34 2.48 6.99
N ALA A 143 -25.79 1.39 6.35
CA ALA A 143 -27.18 0.96 6.26
C ALA A 143 -27.51 -0.11 7.29
#